data_9a5434404493acddbb672c5e86f06d50
#
_entry.id   9a5434404493acddbb672c5e86f06d50
#
_cell.length_a   1.000
_cell.length_b   1.000
_cell.length_c   1.000
_cell.angle_alpha   90.00
_cell.angle_beta   90.00
_cell.angle_gamma   90.00
#
_symmetry.space_group_name_H-M   'P 1'
#
loop_
_entity.id
_entity.type
_entity.pdbx_description
1 polymer ?
#
loop_
_entity_poly.entity_id
_entity_poly.type
_entity_poly.pdbx_seq_one_letter_code
_entity_poly.pdbx_strand_id
1 'polypeptide(L)'
;MERTRSRLNAELATFLALTFGLSTGFYILFAHAKTLSLGDGLYVGMLMWCPGVSALVTRLIFQHNVRGEGWTWAPSRYELTGYALPIAYAACAYAAVWIFDFGGVDLGRFKANALKFVTLGLALNLAFALGEELGWRGFLVPKLAERLSFTRTAIISGIIWATWHMPLIIFADYNGGTPTLYSIACFAVMVVGISFPLAWLRLRSGSVWPAALLHASHNLFIQGFFDTVTVDTGVTKYLLSEFGAVLALTAAVTGWLFWRLDRTHPALGISGTVSPDAVREPTSAEALRL
;
A
#
# COMPACT_ATOMS: atom_id res chain seq x y z
N MET A 1 -18.47 -8.65 -26.15
CA MET A 1 -17.35 -7.74 -25.78
C MET A 1 -17.85 -6.41 -25.20
N GLU A 2 -18.77 -5.71 -25.82
CA GLU A 2 -19.24 -4.39 -25.38
C GLU A 2 -19.95 -4.39 -24.00
N ARG A 3 -20.85 -5.36 -23.75
CA ARG A 3 -21.51 -5.55 -22.43
C ARG A 3 -20.51 -5.82 -21.30
N THR A 4 -19.46 -6.60 -21.55
CA THR A 4 -18.40 -6.89 -20.55
C THR A 4 -17.60 -5.62 -20.25
N ARG A 5 -17.38 -4.77 -21.27
CA ARG A 5 -16.67 -3.51 -21.15
C ARG A 5 -17.46 -2.47 -20.35
N SER A 6 -18.76 -2.39 -20.59
CA SER A 6 -19.69 -1.51 -19.85
C SER A 6 -19.76 -1.90 -18.38
N ARG A 7 -19.88 -3.21 -18.08
CA ARG A 7 -19.94 -3.72 -16.71
C ARG A 7 -18.68 -3.42 -15.92
N LEU A 8 -17.48 -3.66 -16.47
CA LEU A 8 -16.22 -3.35 -15.78
C LEU A 8 -16.09 -1.86 -15.47
N ASN A 9 -16.48 -0.98 -16.39
CA ASN A 9 -16.48 0.46 -16.14
C ASN A 9 -17.46 0.82 -15.00
N ALA A 10 -18.65 0.20 -14.96
CA ALA A 10 -19.60 0.41 -13.89
C ALA A 10 -19.07 -0.09 -12.53
N GLU A 11 -18.43 -1.25 -12.48
CA GLU A 11 -17.77 -1.78 -11.26
C GLU A 11 -16.70 -0.81 -10.75
N LEU A 12 -15.81 -0.34 -11.63
CA LEU A 12 -14.75 0.61 -11.26
C LEU A 12 -15.31 1.97 -10.81
N ALA A 13 -16.29 2.50 -11.53
CA ALA A 13 -16.93 3.78 -11.17
C ALA A 13 -17.65 3.68 -9.82
N THR A 14 -18.39 2.60 -9.57
CA THR A 14 -19.09 2.36 -8.29
C THR A 14 -18.08 2.24 -7.14
N PHE A 15 -17.02 1.46 -7.32
CA PHE A 15 -15.96 1.31 -6.32
C PHE A 15 -15.34 2.67 -5.96
N LEU A 16 -14.93 3.46 -6.95
CA LEU A 16 -14.30 4.76 -6.71
C LEU A 16 -15.30 5.74 -6.07
N ALA A 17 -16.54 5.79 -6.56
CA ALA A 17 -17.56 6.67 -5.98
C ALA A 17 -17.84 6.34 -4.51
N LEU A 18 -17.96 5.06 -4.17
CA LEU A 18 -18.13 4.62 -2.78
C LEU A 18 -16.90 4.93 -1.93
N THR A 19 -15.69 4.63 -2.44
CA THR A 19 -14.44 4.88 -1.71
C THR A 19 -14.29 6.35 -1.34
N PHE A 20 -14.35 7.24 -2.34
CA PHE A 20 -14.22 8.67 -2.09
C PHE A 20 -15.42 9.24 -1.32
N GLY A 21 -16.64 8.76 -1.59
CA GLY A 21 -17.84 9.18 -0.87
C GLY A 21 -17.79 8.85 0.61
N LEU A 22 -17.45 7.61 0.98
CA LEU A 22 -17.30 7.21 2.38
C LEU A 22 -16.13 7.95 3.07
N SER A 23 -15.02 8.14 2.37
CA SER A 23 -13.86 8.84 2.89
C SER A 23 -14.12 10.33 3.14
N THR A 24 -15.04 10.95 2.39
CA THR A 24 -15.34 12.39 2.52
C THR A 24 -15.77 12.78 3.92
N GLY A 25 -16.54 11.94 4.62
CA GLY A 25 -16.92 12.20 6.02
C GLY A 25 -15.71 12.31 6.95
N PHE A 26 -14.72 11.46 6.77
CA PHE A 26 -13.48 11.49 7.54
C PHE A 26 -12.59 12.66 7.12
N TYR A 27 -12.52 13.00 5.83
CA TYR A 27 -11.77 14.18 5.38
C TYR A 27 -12.31 15.47 5.98
N ILE A 28 -13.63 15.64 6.04
CA ILE A 28 -14.26 16.79 6.69
C ILE A 28 -13.90 16.81 8.18
N LEU A 29 -13.97 15.65 8.86
CA LEU A 29 -13.65 15.53 10.28
C LEU A 29 -12.21 15.96 10.55
N PHE A 30 -11.23 15.40 9.83
CA PHE A 30 -9.81 15.72 9.99
C PHE A 30 -9.46 17.16 9.57
N ALA A 31 -10.09 17.68 8.52
CA ALA A 31 -9.92 19.08 8.12
C ALA A 31 -10.41 20.05 9.19
N HIS A 32 -11.51 19.76 9.88
CA HIS A 32 -11.99 20.56 11.01
C HIS A 32 -11.08 20.44 12.24
N ALA A 33 -10.63 19.23 12.56
CA ALA A 33 -9.74 18.97 13.68
C ALA A 33 -8.30 19.47 13.43
N LYS A 34 -7.90 19.63 12.17
CA LYS A 34 -6.54 19.94 11.70
C LYS A 34 -5.48 18.97 12.21
N THR A 35 -5.86 17.75 12.53
CA THR A 35 -4.97 16.70 13.04
C THR A 35 -5.53 15.32 12.75
N LEU A 36 -4.61 14.33 12.55
CA LEU A 36 -4.95 12.91 12.45
C LEU A 36 -5.01 12.21 13.81
N SER A 37 -4.55 12.85 14.89
CA SER A 37 -4.50 12.24 16.23
C SER A 37 -5.88 12.13 16.90
N LEU A 38 -6.96 12.49 16.20
CA LEU A 38 -8.31 12.42 16.73
C LEU A 38 -8.73 10.97 17.02
N GLY A 39 -9.24 10.73 18.22
CA GLY A 39 -9.72 9.42 18.67
C GLY A 39 -8.62 8.36 18.74
N ASP A 40 -7.39 8.76 19.12
CA ASP A 40 -6.23 7.87 19.30
C ASP A 40 -6.00 6.90 18.12
N GLY A 41 -6.21 7.41 16.89
CA GLY A 41 -6.03 6.64 15.66
C GLY A 41 -7.24 5.83 15.19
N LEU A 42 -8.33 5.76 15.97
CA LEU A 42 -9.52 5.00 15.60
C LEU A 42 -10.13 5.51 14.28
N TYR A 43 -10.28 6.83 14.12
CA TYR A 43 -10.86 7.42 12.91
C TYR A 43 -9.95 7.26 11.68
N VAL A 44 -8.62 7.23 11.87
CA VAL A 44 -7.67 6.87 10.81
C VAL A 44 -7.89 5.43 10.37
N GLY A 45 -7.99 4.50 11.34
CA GLY A 45 -8.30 3.11 11.04
C GLY A 45 -9.63 2.93 10.29
N MET A 46 -10.68 3.65 10.69
CA MET A 46 -11.97 3.63 9.99
C MET A 46 -11.86 4.20 8.56
N LEU A 47 -11.11 5.28 8.36
CA LEU A 47 -10.82 5.81 7.03
C LEU A 47 -10.10 4.78 6.16
N MET A 48 -9.08 4.09 6.70
CA MET A 48 -8.33 3.04 5.99
C MET A 48 -9.20 1.85 5.59
N TRP A 49 -10.35 1.62 6.24
CA TRP A 49 -11.31 0.61 5.84
C TRP A 49 -12.30 1.05 4.76
N CYS A 50 -12.41 2.34 4.43
CA CYS A 50 -13.32 2.82 3.39
C CYS A 50 -13.09 2.15 2.02
N PRO A 51 -11.84 1.98 1.51
CA PRO A 51 -11.60 1.26 0.26
C PRO A 51 -12.04 -0.20 0.31
N GLY A 52 -11.74 -0.92 1.40
CA GLY A 52 -12.13 -2.32 1.56
C GLY A 52 -13.64 -2.52 1.63
N VAL A 53 -14.32 -1.72 2.44
CA VAL A 53 -15.80 -1.74 2.48
C VAL A 53 -16.39 -1.46 1.10
N SER A 54 -15.87 -0.47 0.39
CA SER A 54 -16.31 -0.12 -0.97
C SER A 54 -16.11 -1.27 -1.96
N ALA A 55 -14.98 -1.98 -1.87
CA ALA A 55 -14.70 -3.16 -2.69
C ALA A 55 -15.71 -4.29 -2.41
N LEU A 56 -15.92 -4.63 -1.13
CA LEU A 56 -16.86 -5.67 -0.73
C LEU A 56 -18.29 -5.33 -1.16
N VAL A 57 -18.74 -4.09 -0.96
CA VAL A 57 -20.08 -3.62 -1.39
C VAL A 57 -20.20 -3.68 -2.91
N THR A 58 -19.21 -3.21 -3.65
CA THR A 58 -19.21 -3.27 -5.12
C THR A 58 -19.32 -4.71 -5.62
N ARG A 59 -18.56 -5.65 -5.03
CA ARG A 59 -18.67 -7.06 -5.38
C ARG A 59 -20.05 -7.64 -5.07
N LEU A 60 -20.62 -7.31 -3.92
CA LEU A 60 -21.97 -7.76 -3.59
C LEU A 60 -23.00 -7.25 -4.58
N ILE A 61 -22.92 -6.00 -5.03
CA ILE A 61 -23.84 -5.42 -6.03
C ILE A 61 -23.71 -6.14 -7.39
N PHE A 62 -22.50 -6.32 -7.89
CA PHE A 62 -22.29 -6.80 -9.26
C PHE A 62 -22.03 -8.31 -9.38
N GLN A 63 -21.51 -8.96 -8.35
CA GLN A 63 -21.05 -10.35 -8.39
C GLN A 63 -21.80 -11.24 -7.39
N HIS A 64 -22.54 -10.66 -6.43
CA HIS A 64 -23.28 -11.35 -5.36
C HIS A 64 -22.40 -12.25 -4.47
N ASN A 65 -21.09 -12.00 -4.43
CA ASN A 65 -20.14 -12.71 -3.58
C ASN A 65 -18.85 -11.87 -3.40
N VAL A 66 -18.00 -12.26 -2.44
CA VAL A 66 -16.74 -11.60 -2.09
C VAL A 66 -15.51 -12.47 -2.38
N ARG A 67 -15.64 -13.49 -3.23
CA ARG A 67 -14.57 -14.51 -3.44
C ARG A 67 -13.36 -14.00 -4.22
N GLY A 68 -13.45 -12.93 -4.97
CA GLY A 68 -12.37 -12.44 -5.84
C GLY A 68 -11.28 -11.61 -5.15
N GLU A 69 -11.35 -11.39 -3.82
CA GLU A 69 -10.42 -10.49 -3.11
C GLU A 69 -9.01 -11.07 -2.91
N GLY A 70 -8.82 -12.37 -3.09
CA GLY A 70 -7.52 -13.02 -2.86
C GLY A 70 -7.30 -13.39 -1.38
N TRP A 71 -8.31 -13.97 -0.74
CA TRP A 71 -8.27 -14.34 0.67
C TRP A 71 -7.27 -15.45 1.01
N THR A 72 -6.87 -16.26 0.03
CA THR A 72 -5.95 -17.37 0.23
C THR A 72 -4.57 -16.85 0.58
N TRP A 73 -3.96 -17.40 1.63
CA TRP A 73 -2.58 -17.09 2.01
C TRP A 73 -1.62 -17.51 0.89
N ALA A 74 -0.67 -16.66 0.56
CA ALA A 74 0.27 -16.93 -0.52
C ALA A 74 1.43 -17.86 -0.08
N PRO A 75 2.18 -18.46 -1.01
CA PRO A 75 3.45 -19.10 -0.69
C PRO A 75 4.39 -18.17 0.07
N SER A 76 5.09 -18.71 1.07
CA SER A 76 5.89 -17.94 2.04
C SER A 76 6.87 -16.93 1.41
N ARG A 77 7.40 -17.23 0.22
CA ARG A 77 8.29 -16.29 -0.50
C ARG A 77 7.64 -14.93 -0.79
N TYR A 78 6.34 -14.90 -1.09
CA TYR A 78 5.62 -13.65 -1.35
C TYR A 78 5.31 -12.92 -0.05
N GLU A 79 4.92 -13.65 1.00
CA GLU A 79 4.67 -13.09 2.32
C GLU A 79 5.94 -12.49 2.92
N LEU A 80 7.06 -13.22 2.85
CA LEU A 80 8.36 -12.72 3.31
C LEU A 80 8.84 -11.52 2.49
N THR A 81 8.60 -11.52 1.17
CA THR A 81 8.91 -10.35 0.33
C THR A 81 8.08 -9.15 0.76
N GLY A 82 6.76 -9.32 0.97
CA GLY A 82 5.90 -8.25 1.48
C GLY A 82 6.41 -7.69 2.79
N TYR A 83 6.73 -8.53 3.75
CA TYR A 83 7.20 -8.10 5.06
C TYR A 83 8.60 -7.44 5.04
N ALA A 84 9.56 -8.02 4.32
CA ALA A 84 10.96 -7.61 4.37
C ALA A 84 11.29 -6.40 3.47
N LEU A 85 10.56 -6.23 2.37
CA LEU A 85 10.86 -5.20 1.38
C LEU A 85 10.81 -3.76 1.94
N PRO A 86 9.79 -3.36 2.74
CA PRO A 86 9.76 -2.04 3.36
C PRO A 86 10.92 -1.80 4.31
N ILE A 87 11.32 -2.81 5.08
CA ILE A 87 12.48 -2.73 5.96
C ILE A 87 13.74 -2.45 5.14
N ALA A 88 13.92 -3.14 4.01
CA ALA A 88 15.10 -3.00 3.18
C ALA A 88 15.22 -1.60 2.57
N TYR A 89 14.18 -1.08 1.90
CA TYR A 89 14.28 0.25 1.28
C TYR A 89 14.30 1.38 2.30
N ALA A 90 13.60 1.23 3.45
CA ALA A 90 13.69 2.18 4.54
C ALA A 90 15.09 2.17 5.17
N ALA A 91 15.65 1.00 5.47
CA ALA A 91 17.03 0.91 5.99
C ALA A 91 18.04 1.59 5.05
N CYS A 92 17.91 1.44 3.73
CA CYS A 92 18.76 2.15 2.77
C CYS A 92 18.60 3.68 2.87
N ALA A 93 17.35 4.18 2.97
CA ALA A 93 17.07 5.59 3.05
C ALA A 93 17.61 6.21 4.35
N TYR A 94 17.28 5.59 5.49
CA TYR A 94 17.64 6.09 6.81
C TYR A 94 19.13 5.96 7.07
N ALA A 95 19.74 4.82 6.71
CA ALA A 95 21.19 4.65 6.85
C ALA A 95 21.97 5.70 6.03
N ALA A 96 21.55 6.02 4.82
CA ALA A 96 22.17 7.07 4.03
C ALA A 96 22.14 8.42 4.77
N VAL A 97 20.97 8.81 5.30
CA VAL A 97 20.82 10.09 6.01
C VAL A 97 21.64 10.13 7.32
N TRP A 98 21.72 9.00 8.05
CA TRP A 98 22.51 8.90 9.28
C TRP A 98 24.02 8.92 9.00
N ILE A 99 24.49 8.21 7.95
CA ILE A 99 25.92 8.15 7.57
C ILE A 99 26.45 9.52 7.13
N PHE A 100 25.61 10.33 6.47
CA PHE A 100 25.98 11.66 6.01
C PHE A 100 25.65 12.79 7.01
N ASP A 101 25.32 12.47 8.26
CA ASP A 101 25.02 13.41 9.36
C ASP A 101 23.83 14.38 9.08
N PHE A 102 22.92 14.00 8.19
CA PHE A 102 21.67 14.74 7.99
C PHE A 102 20.57 14.39 9.00
N GLY A 103 20.85 13.47 9.93
CA GLY A 103 19.98 13.05 11.01
C GLY A 103 20.77 12.21 12.01
N GLY A 104 20.42 12.31 13.30
CA GLY A 104 21.01 11.49 14.36
C GLY A 104 20.25 10.20 14.60
N VAL A 105 20.84 9.27 15.39
CA VAL A 105 20.21 8.02 15.83
C VAL A 105 20.14 7.97 17.35
N ASP A 106 18.94 7.77 17.89
CA ASP A 106 18.71 7.56 19.31
C ASP A 106 17.84 6.31 19.54
N LEU A 107 18.49 5.17 19.71
CA LEU A 107 17.78 3.90 19.99
C LEU A 107 17.09 3.87 21.37
N GLY A 108 17.41 4.79 22.27
CA GLY A 108 16.75 4.90 23.57
C GLY A 108 15.28 5.23 23.43
N ARG A 109 14.92 6.00 22.41
CA ARG A 109 13.52 6.37 22.10
C ARG A 109 12.64 5.16 21.78
N PHE A 110 13.19 4.11 21.20
CA PHE A 110 12.46 2.90 20.84
C PHE A 110 12.32 1.92 21.97
N LYS A 111 13.32 1.79 22.87
CA LYS A 111 13.35 0.77 23.94
C LYS A 111 12.10 0.77 24.82
N ALA A 112 11.58 1.95 25.14
CA ALA A 112 10.40 2.10 25.98
C ALA A 112 9.13 1.47 25.37
N ASN A 113 9.06 1.34 24.05
CA ASN A 113 7.88 0.85 23.32
C ASN A 113 8.14 -0.43 22.54
N ALA A 114 9.34 -1.02 22.64
CA ALA A 114 9.74 -2.17 21.82
C ALA A 114 8.77 -3.36 21.90
N LEU A 115 8.29 -3.69 23.09
CA LEU A 115 7.34 -4.80 23.27
C LEU A 115 6.00 -4.53 22.56
N LYS A 116 5.46 -3.32 22.70
CA LYS A 116 4.22 -2.92 21.99
C LYS A 116 4.40 -2.96 20.47
N PHE A 117 5.57 -2.54 20.00
CA PHE A 117 5.92 -2.54 18.58
C PHE A 117 5.89 -3.97 18.00
N VAL A 118 6.61 -4.92 18.61
CA VAL A 118 6.73 -6.29 18.06
C VAL A 118 5.48 -7.13 18.23
N THR A 119 4.57 -6.77 19.14
CA THR A 119 3.33 -7.52 19.40
C THR A 119 2.11 -6.84 18.78
N LEU A 120 1.61 -5.82 19.44
CA LEU A 120 0.38 -5.13 19.07
C LEU A 120 0.55 -4.28 17.80
N GLY A 121 1.74 -3.69 17.59
CA GLY A 121 2.01 -2.81 16.46
C GLY A 121 1.80 -3.52 15.11
N LEU A 122 2.37 -4.70 14.91
CA LEU A 122 2.20 -5.44 13.66
C LEU A 122 0.74 -5.85 13.43
N ALA A 123 0.06 -6.34 14.46
CA ALA A 123 -1.34 -6.77 14.36
C ALA A 123 -2.27 -5.61 13.98
N LEU A 124 -2.11 -4.45 14.63
CA LEU A 124 -2.92 -3.27 14.33
C LEU A 124 -2.63 -2.70 12.95
N ASN A 125 -1.33 -2.56 12.58
CA ASN A 125 -0.97 -2.09 11.25
C ASN A 125 -1.49 -3.04 10.17
N LEU A 126 -1.44 -4.36 10.38
CA LEU A 126 -1.97 -5.33 9.42
C LEU A 126 -3.50 -5.22 9.31
N ALA A 127 -4.20 -5.05 10.43
CA ALA A 127 -5.65 -4.87 10.41
C ALA A 127 -6.08 -3.60 9.66
N PHE A 128 -5.36 -2.50 9.83
CA PHE A 128 -5.65 -1.25 9.13
C PHE A 128 -5.24 -1.31 7.66
N ALA A 129 -4.03 -1.78 7.37
CA ALA A 129 -3.55 -1.95 6.01
C ALA A 129 -4.44 -2.90 5.19
N LEU A 130 -4.96 -3.98 5.80
CA LEU A 130 -5.88 -4.89 5.14
C LEU A 130 -7.14 -4.18 4.63
N GLY A 131 -7.67 -3.22 5.38
CA GLY A 131 -8.80 -2.40 4.95
C GLY A 131 -8.52 -1.68 3.63
N GLU A 132 -7.38 -1.03 3.51
CA GLU A 132 -6.96 -0.38 2.26
C GLU A 132 -6.66 -1.40 1.16
N GLU A 133 -5.89 -2.44 1.47
CA GLU A 133 -5.42 -3.39 0.46
C GLU A 133 -6.55 -4.24 -0.14
N LEU A 134 -7.63 -4.50 0.58
CA LEU A 134 -8.86 -5.09 0.02
C LEU A 134 -9.43 -4.22 -1.10
N GLY A 135 -9.40 -2.89 -0.94
CA GLY A 135 -9.81 -1.97 -1.98
C GLY A 135 -8.82 -1.89 -3.13
N TRP A 136 -7.58 -1.58 -2.80
CA TRP A 136 -6.57 -1.28 -3.81
C TRP A 136 -6.06 -2.54 -4.51
N ARG A 137 -5.62 -3.56 -3.78
CA ARG A 137 -5.02 -4.79 -4.34
C ARG A 137 -5.99 -5.95 -4.40
N GLY A 138 -7.01 -5.99 -3.54
CA GLY A 138 -8.10 -6.97 -3.65
C GLY A 138 -8.99 -6.72 -4.86
N PHE A 139 -9.40 -5.45 -5.07
CA PHE A 139 -10.36 -5.08 -6.11
C PHE A 139 -9.75 -4.30 -7.28
N LEU A 140 -9.18 -3.10 -7.04
CA LEU A 140 -8.80 -2.16 -8.11
C LEU A 140 -7.72 -2.72 -9.04
N VAL A 141 -6.61 -3.23 -8.49
CA VAL A 141 -5.48 -3.75 -9.27
C VAL A 141 -5.90 -4.90 -10.17
N PRO A 142 -6.59 -5.96 -9.71
CA PRO A 142 -7.09 -7.03 -10.59
C PRO A 142 -8.04 -6.50 -11.68
N LYS A 143 -8.92 -5.57 -11.35
CA LYS A 143 -9.86 -4.98 -12.33
C LYS A 143 -9.19 -4.15 -13.40
N LEU A 144 -8.18 -3.38 -13.05
CA LEU A 144 -7.35 -2.66 -14.02
C LEU A 144 -6.55 -3.62 -14.91
N ALA A 145 -5.99 -4.67 -14.32
CA ALA A 145 -5.20 -5.68 -15.03
C ALA A 145 -5.99 -6.49 -16.06
N GLU A 146 -7.32 -6.53 -15.97
CA GLU A 146 -8.17 -7.14 -17.01
C GLU A 146 -8.00 -6.44 -18.39
N ARG A 147 -7.48 -5.21 -18.43
CA ARG A 147 -7.39 -4.40 -19.66
C ARG A 147 -6.07 -3.67 -19.88
N LEU A 148 -5.30 -3.52 -18.83
CA LEU A 148 -4.08 -2.72 -18.85
C LEU A 148 -2.86 -3.61 -18.64
N SER A 149 -1.73 -3.18 -19.20
CA SER A 149 -0.45 -3.79 -18.86
C SER A 149 -0.12 -3.59 -17.39
N PHE A 150 0.77 -4.41 -16.85
CA PHE A 150 1.27 -4.30 -15.49
C PHE A 150 1.71 -2.86 -15.16
N THR A 151 2.53 -2.25 -16.01
CA THR A 151 3.02 -0.88 -15.82
C THR A 151 1.89 0.14 -15.67
N ARG A 152 0.90 0.09 -16.57
CA ARG A 152 -0.26 1.01 -16.50
C ARG A 152 -1.12 0.74 -15.27
N THR A 153 -1.30 -0.52 -14.90
CA THR A 153 -2.03 -0.93 -13.70
C THR A 153 -1.36 -0.38 -12.44
N ALA A 154 -0.04 -0.55 -12.29
CA ALA A 154 0.70 -0.05 -11.14
C ALA A 154 0.66 1.48 -11.05
N ILE A 155 0.90 2.20 -12.15
CA ILE A 155 0.88 3.66 -12.18
C ILE A 155 -0.52 4.20 -11.86
N ILE A 156 -1.56 3.71 -12.53
CA ILE A 156 -2.93 4.23 -12.35
C ILE A 156 -3.43 3.94 -10.94
N SER A 157 -3.21 2.73 -10.42
CA SER A 157 -3.60 2.42 -9.05
C SER A 157 -2.81 3.24 -8.03
N GLY A 158 -1.52 3.51 -8.28
CA GLY A 158 -0.70 4.37 -7.43
C GLY A 158 -1.15 5.83 -7.44
N ILE A 159 -1.50 6.39 -8.61
CA ILE A 159 -2.04 7.74 -8.72
C ILE A 159 -3.38 7.86 -7.98
N ILE A 160 -4.28 6.91 -8.15
CA ILE A 160 -5.57 6.91 -7.45
C ILE A 160 -5.36 6.86 -5.94
N TRP A 161 -4.46 5.98 -5.48
CA TRP A 161 -4.13 5.84 -4.06
C TRP A 161 -3.46 7.10 -3.49
N ALA A 162 -2.50 7.69 -4.20
CA ALA A 162 -1.92 8.98 -3.81
C ALA A 162 -2.99 10.08 -3.73
N THR A 163 -3.87 10.17 -4.73
CA THR A 163 -4.97 11.17 -4.76
C THR A 163 -5.91 11.02 -3.55
N TRP A 164 -6.17 9.81 -3.10
CA TRP A 164 -7.00 9.53 -1.94
C TRP A 164 -6.40 10.10 -0.64
N HIS A 165 -5.07 10.24 -0.53
CA HIS A 165 -4.40 10.85 0.61
C HIS A 165 -4.34 12.39 0.55
N MET A 166 -4.54 13.02 -0.63
CA MET A 166 -4.36 14.46 -0.79
C MET A 166 -5.16 15.31 0.17
N PRO A 167 -6.45 15.01 0.49
CA PRO A 167 -7.19 15.81 1.47
C PRO A 167 -6.53 15.85 2.85
N LEU A 168 -5.89 14.75 3.29
CA LEU A 168 -5.21 14.70 4.58
C LEU A 168 -3.92 15.55 4.57
N ILE A 169 -3.17 15.50 3.47
CA ILE A 169 -1.93 16.28 3.31
C ILE A 169 -2.23 17.78 3.24
N ILE A 170 -3.33 18.17 2.58
CA ILE A 170 -3.66 19.58 2.35
C ILE A 170 -4.36 20.19 3.56
N PHE A 171 -5.28 19.48 4.20
CA PHE A 171 -6.21 20.05 5.18
C PHE A 171 -6.00 19.57 6.62
N ALA A 172 -5.19 18.52 6.82
CA ALA A 172 -4.81 18.01 8.13
C ALA A 172 -3.28 18.11 8.32
N ASP A 173 -2.75 17.50 9.37
CA ASP A 173 -1.31 17.53 9.70
C ASP A 173 -0.50 16.35 9.08
N TYR A 174 -1.03 15.68 8.06
CA TYR A 174 -0.37 14.58 7.37
C TYR A 174 0.61 15.07 6.31
N ASN A 175 1.70 15.70 6.75
CA ASN A 175 2.69 16.31 5.84
C ASN A 175 4.14 16.28 6.38
N GLY A 176 4.39 15.61 7.52
CA GLY A 176 5.72 15.51 8.13
C GLY A 176 6.33 16.87 8.52
N GLY A 177 5.54 17.93 8.67
CA GLY A 177 6.02 19.27 8.98
C GLY A 177 6.79 19.93 7.82
N THR A 178 6.63 19.46 6.59
CA THR A 178 7.20 20.06 5.37
C THR A 178 6.16 20.90 4.60
N PRO A 179 6.56 21.79 3.70
CA PRO A 179 5.62 22.57 2.88
C PRO A 179 4.70 21.62 2.07
N THR A 180 3.41 21.94 2.00
CA THR A 180 2.38 21.09 1.40
C THR A 180 2.72 20.59 -0.01
N LEU A 181 3.23 21.45 -0.89
CA LEU A 181 3.58 21.06 -2.25
C LEU A 181 4.75 20.06 -2.27
N TYR A 182 5.73 20.24 -1.38
CA TYR A 182 6.84 19.32 -1.22
C TYR A 182 6.35 17.94 -0.72
N SER A 183 5.52 17.95 0.32
CA SER A 183 4.90 16.73 0.86
C SER A 183 4.13 15.96 -0.22
N ILE A 184 3.28 16.66 -0.99
CA ILE A 184 2.52 16.08 -2.11
C ILE A 184 3.45 15.42 -3.12
N ALA A 185 4.52 16.11 -3.52
CA ALA A 185 5.44 15.61 -4.53
C ALA A 185 6.18 14.35 -4.06
N CYS A 186 6.80 14.39 -2.86
CA CYS A 186 7.52 13.24 -2.30
C CYS A 186 6.59 12.06 -2.03
N PHE A 187 5.43 12.30 -1.42
CA PHE A 187 4.44 11.27 -1.14
C PHE A 187 3.90 10.62 -2.42
N ALA A 188 3.58 11.40 -3.44
CA ALA A 188 3.10 10.85 -4.72
C ALA A 188 4.16 9.96 -5.39
N VAL A 189 5.43 10.39 -5.40
CA VAL A 189 6.54 9.59 -5.93
C VAL A 189 6.71 8.29 -5.14
N MET A 190 6.68 8.37 -3.81
CA MET A 190 6.80 7.22 -2.93
C MET A 190 5.65 6.23 -3.16
N VAL A 191 4.39 6.68 -3.12
CA VAL A 191 3.20 5.82 -3.29
C VAL A 191 3.15 5.19 -4.67
N VAL A 192 3.44 5.93 -5.74
CA VAL A 192 3.51 5.37 -7.09
C VAL A 192 4.65 4.35 -7.18
N GLY A 193 5.80 4.63 -6.58
CA GLY A 193 6.94 3.71 -6.53
C GLY A 193 6.57 2.37 -5.88
N ILE A 194 6.03 2.39 -4.66
CA ILE A 194 5.65 1.15 -3.95
C ILE A 194 4.42 0.46 -4.55
N SER A 195 3.65 1.14 -5.41
CA SER A 195 2.52 0.50 -6.11
C SER A 195 2.97 -0.57 -7.10
N PHE A 196 4.20 -0.53 -7.60
CA PHE A 196 4.75 -1.59 -8.45
C PHE A 196 4.96 -2.91 -7.69
N PRO A 197 5.72 -2.98 -6.58
CA PRO A 197 5.83 -4.21 -5.81
C PRO A 197 4.47 -4.69 -5.27
N LEU A 198 3.59 -3.81 -4.82
CA LEU A 198 2.25 -4.16 -4.35
C LEU A 198 1.40 -4.81 -5.45
N ALA A 199 1.36 -4.21 -6.64
CA ALA A 199 0.65 -4.78 -7.79
C ALA A 199 1.29 -6.11 -8.24
N TRP A 200 2.63 -6.21 -8.25
CA TRP A 200 3.35 -7.41 -8.63
C TRP A 200 3.05 -8.57 -7.66
N LEU A 201 3.13 -8.30 -6.36
CA LEU A 201 2.81 -9.29 -5.32
C LEU A 201 1.38 -9.80 -5.47
N ARG A 202 0.40 -8.90 -5.64
CA ARG A 202 -1.01 -9.27 -5.84
C ARG A 202 -1.24 -10.09 -7.08
N LEU A 203 -0.75 -9.64 -8.22
CA LEU A 203 -0.99 -10.30 -9.51
C LEU A 203 -0.22 -11.61 -9.64
N ARG A 204 0.94 -11.72 -9.01
CA ARG A 204 1.78 -12.92 -9.07
C ARG A 204 1.37 -14.02 -8.10
N SER A 205 0.93 -13.63 -6.91
CA SER A 205 0.52 -14.59 -5.87
C SER A 205 -0.96 -14.94 -5.92
N GLY A 206 -1.79 -14.10 -6.54
CA GLY A 206 -3.25 -14.21 -6.46
C GLY A 206 -3.83 -13.80 -5.08
N SER A 207 -2.99 -13.48 -4.11
CA SER A 207 -3.34 -13.19 -2.71
C SER A 207 -3.26 -11.71 -2.40
N VAL A 208 -4.12 -11.22 -1.49
CA VAL A 208 -4.05 -9.86 -0.95
C VAL A 208 -3.04 -9.75 0.20
N TRP A 209 -2.72 -10.86 0.86
CA TRP A 209 -1.93 -10.86 2.08
C TRP A 209 -0.49 -10.35 1.93
N PRO A 210 0.27 -10.70 0.86
CA PRO A 210 1.61 -10.13 0.68
C PRO A 210 1.60 -8.59 0.53
N ALA A 211 0.55 -8.05 -0.10
CA ALA A 211 0.37 -6.61 -0.22
C ALA A 211 0.00 -5.98 1.13
N ALA A 212 -0.91 -6.61 1.89
CA ALA A 212 -1.27 -6.15 3.24
C ALA A 212 -0.07 -6.19 4.19
N LEU A 213 0.79 -7.22 4.11
CA LEU A 213 2.03 -7.30 4.87
C LEU A 213 3.03 -6.22 4.46
N LEU A 214 3.17 -5.92 3.15
CA LEU A 214 4.03 -4.85 2.69
C LEU A 214 3.58 -3.50 3.25
N HIS A 215 2.29 -3.19 3.14
CA HIS A 215 1.73 -1.95 3.64
C HIS A 215 1.85 -1.86 5.18
N ALA A 216 1.49 -2.91 5.89
CA ALA A 216 1.62 -2.96 7.35
C ALA A 216 3.07 -2.81 7.82
N SER A 217 4.02 -3.47 7.13
CA SER A 217 5.45 -3.36 7.40
C SER A 217 5.98 -1.96 7.10
N HIS A 218 5.51 -1.33 6.01
CA HIS A 218 5.83 0.06 5.69
C HIS A 218 5.45 0.99 6.84
N ASN A 219 4.18 0.99 7.24
CA ASN A 219 3.70 1.84 8.32
C ASN A 219 4.42 1.55 9.65
N LEU A 220 4.54 0.27 9.99
CA LEU A 220 5.16 -0.15 11.25
C LEU A 220 6.63 0.27 11.33
N PHE A 221 7.43 -0.07 10.31
CA PHE A 221 8.88 0.17 10.39
C PHE A 221 9.25 1.62 10.10
N ILE A 222 8.63 2.28 9.15
CA ILE A 222 8.96 3.66 8.86
C ILE A 222 8.45 4.57 9.96
N GLN A 223 7.14 4.63 10.18
CA GLN A 223 6.55 5.53 11.18
C GLN A 223 6.83 5.09 12.62
N GLY A 224 6.74 3.78 12.91
CA GLY A 224 6.88 3.26 14.27
C GLY A 224 8.31 3.04 14.72
N PHE A 225 9.25 2.74 13.83
CA PHE A 225 10.65 2.48 14.18
C PHE A 225 11.60 3.56 13.66
N PHE A 226 11.81 3.64 12.36
CA PHE A 226 12.85 4.50 11.77
C PHE A 226 12.63 5.98 12.08
N ASP A 227 11.42 6.50 11.94
CA ASP A 227 11.10 7.89 12.32
C ASP A 227 11.30 8.11 13.82
N THR A 228 10.88 7.14 14.65
CA THR A 228 10.99 7.23 16.12
C THR A 228 12.42 7.33 16.59
N VAL A 229 13.34 6.52 16.01
CA VAL A 229 14.76 6.51 16.44
C VAL A 229 15.60 7.61 15.78
N THR A 230 15.06 8.29 14.77
CA THR A 230 15.77 9.36 14.08
C THR A 230 15.64 10.68 14.83
N VAL A 231 16.76 11.35 15.04
CA VAL A 231 16.81 12.70 15.62
C VAL A 231 16.80 13.71 14.48
N ASP A 232 15.78 14.58 14.47
CA ASP A 232 15.66 15.64 13.47
C ASP A 232 16.71 16.73 13.71
N THR A 233 17.47 17.08 12.67
CA THR A 233 18.44 18.17 12.62
C THR A 233 17.87 19.42 11.93
N GLY A 234 16.57 19.44 11.63
CA GLY A 234 15.88 20.49 10.87
C GLY A 234 15.86 20.22 9.37
N VAL A 235 16.84 19.46 8.85
CA VAL A 235 16.89 19.03 7.44
C VAL A 235 16.27 17.65 7.26
N THR A 236 16.31 16.83 8.29
CA THR A 236 15.91 15.42 8.29
C THR A 236 14.49 15.21 7.76
N LYS A 237 13.53 16.05 8.13
CA LYS A 237 12.14 15.99 7.69
C LYS A 237 11.95 16.13 6.16
N TYR A 238 12.90 16.78 5.47
CA TYR A 238 12.88 16.88 4.01
C TYR A 238 13.46 15.63 3.32
N LEU A 239 14.18 14.81 4.05
CA LEU A 239 14.90 13.65 3.51
C LEU A 239 14.21 12.33 3.83
N LEU A 240 13.63 12.21 5.03
CA LEU A 240 13.07 10.98 5.57
C LEU A 240 11.56 11.09 5.78
N SER A 241 10.95 10.02 6.32
CA SER A 241 9.52 9.79 6.41
C SER A 241 8.84 9.64 5.04
N GLU A 242 7.55 9.44 5.03
CA GLU A 242 6.73 9.31 3.79
C GLU A 242 6.74 10.59 2.93
N PHE A 243 7.17 11.70 3.50
CA PHE A 243 7.23 13.02 2.85
C PHE A 243 8.65 13.44 2.49
N GLY A 244 9.63 12.56 2.69
CA GLY A 244 11.04 12.85 2.46
C GLY A 244 11.56 12.38 1.11
N ALA A 245 12.46 13.18 0.51
CA ALA A 245 12.97 12.92 -0.84
C ALA A 245 13.80 11.64 -0.92
N VAL A 246 14.56 11.27 0.12
CA VAL A 246 15.40 10.05 0.08
C VAL A 246 14.55 8.80 0.17
N LEU A 247 13.50 8.78 1.02
CA LEU A 247 12.57 7.67 1.06
C LEU A 247 11.77 7.56 -0.25
N ALA A 248 11.33 8.68 -0.82
CA ALA A 248 10.67 8.70 -2.12
C ALA A 248 11.57 8.13 -3.23
N LEU A 249 12.87 8.47 -3.22
CA LEU A 249 13.85 7.93 -4.17
C LEU A 249 14.04 6.42 -4.01
N THR A 250 14.21 5.90 -2.80
CA THR A 250 14.36 4.45 -2.56
C THR A 250 13.12 3.68 -2.93
N ALA A 251 11.93 4.24 -2.70
CA ALA A 251 10.65 3.70 -3.16
C ALA A 251 10.54 3.67 -4.70
N ALA A 252 10.96 4.75 -5.37
CA ALA A 252 10.98 4.81 -6.83
C ALA A 252 11.97 3.80 -7.44
N VAL A 253 13.17 3.65 -6.85
CA VAL A 253 14.15 2.62 -7.25
C VAL A 253 13.56 1.22 -7.05
N THR A 254 12.89 0.97 -5.93
CA THR A 254 12.19 -0.29 -5.66
C THR A 254 11.12 -0.55 -6.73
N GLY A 255 10.31 0.45 -7.06
CA GLY A 255 9.32 0.36 -8.14
C GLY A 255 9.95 0.03 -9.50
N TRP A 256 11.06 0.67 -9.83
CA TRP A 256 11.81 0.38 -11.05
C TRP A 256 12.36 -1.06 -11.09
N LEU A 257 12.86 -1.58 -9.97
CA LEU A 257 13.32 -2.98 -9.87
C LEU A 257 12.17 -3.96 -10.14
N PHE A 258 10.99 -3.73 -9.57
CA PHE A 258 9.81 -4.58 -9.80
C PHE A 258 9.23 -4.42 -11.21
N TRP A 259 9.30 -3.22 -11.79
CA TRP A 259 9.00 -3.02 -13.21
C TRP A 259 9.94 -3.83 -14.11
N ARG A 260 11.24 -3.83 -13.85
CA ARG A 260 12.21 -4.66 -14.58
C ARG A 260 11.95 -6.16 -14.37
N LEU A 261 11.66 -6.57 -13.15
CA LEU A 261 11.34 -7.96 -12.81
C LEU A 261 10.12 -8.46 -13.57
N ASP A 262 9.07 -7.64 -13.70
CA ASP A 262 7.88 -8.00 -14.48
C ASP A 262 8.21 -8.14 -15.98
N ARG A 263 9.09 -7.32 -16.53
CA ARG A 263 9.50 -7.43 -17.94
C ARG A 263 10.26 -8.73 -18.25
N THR A 264 11.02 -9.24 -17.31
CA THR A 264 11.77 -10.52 -17.45
C THR A 264 10.93 -11.73 -17.10
N HIS A 265 10.01 -11.56 -16.15
CA HIS A 265 9.10 -12.59 -15.66
C HIS A 265 7.69 -12.00 -15.49
N PRO A 266 6.90 -11.87 -16.58
CA PRO A 266 5.61 -11.21 -16.53
C PRO A 266 4.65 -11.82 -15.51
N ALA A 267 4.01 -10.97 -14.67
CA ALA A 267 2.94 -11.37 -13.77
C ALA A 267 1.62 -11.62 -14.54
N LEU A 268 1.44 -10.90 -15.66
CA LEU A 268 0.35 -11.12 -16.61
C LEU A 268 0.89 -11.87 -17.83
N GLY A 269 0.15 -12.85 -18.34
CA GLY A 269 0.49 -13.52 -19.60
C GLY A 269 0.57 -12.54 -20.78
N ILE A 270 1.26 -12.93 -21.86
CA ILE A 270 1.54 -12.11 -23.04
C ILE A 270 0.27 -11.51 -23.68
N SER A 271 -0.91 -12.08 -23.39
CA SER A 271 -2.22 -11.61 -23.89
C SER A 271 -2.94 -10.63 -22.96
N GLY A 272 -2.32 -10.21 -21.83
CA GLY A 272 -3.00 -9.39 -20.83
C GLY A 272 -4.07 -10.13 -20.02
N THR A 273 -4.18 -11.44 -20.19
CA THR A 273 -5.08 -12.31 -19.40
C THR A 273 -4.28 -13.00 -18.31
N VAL A 274 -4.87 -13.14 -17.13
CA VAL A 274 -4.32 -13.98 -16.06
C VAL A 274 -4.21 -15.41 -16.61
N SER A 275 -3.02 -16.00 -16.54
CA SER A 275 -2.84 -17.39 -16.97
C SER A 275 -3.79 -18.31 -16.18
N PRO A 276 -4.60 -19.13 -16.84
CA PRO A 276 -5.47 -20.10 -16.16
C PRO A 276 -4.69 -21.05 -15.23
N ASP A 277 -3.39 -21.25 -15.50
CA ASP A 277 -2.52 -22.12 -14.68
C ASP A 277 -2.10 -21.48 -13.34
N ALA A 278 -2.28 -20.15 -13.19
CA ALA A 278 -2.09 -19.48 -11.90
C ALA A 278 -3.25 -19.73 -10.92
N VAL A 279 -4.36 -20.32 -11.39
CA VAL A 279 -5.58 -20.58 -10.63
C VAL A 279 -5.79 -22.10 -10.42
N ARG A 280 -4.90 -22.97 -10.92
CA ARG A 280 -5.03 -24.41 -10.66
C ARG A 280 -4.70 -24.69 -9.20
N GLU A 281 -5.72 -25.05 -8.43
CA GLU A 281 -5.54 -25.82 -7.21
C GLU A 281 -4.77 -27.11 -7.57
N PRO A 282 -3.75 -27.49 -6.79
CA PRO A 282 -3.09 -28.78 -7.00
C PRO A 282 -4.14 -29.87 -6.96
N THR A 283 -4.22 -30.67 -8.03
CA THR A 283 -5.11 -31.83 -8.05
C THR A 283 -4.67 -32.78 -6.96
N SER A 284 -5.64 -33.48 -6.35
CA SER A 284 -5.44 -34.42 -5.25
C SER A 284 -4.40 -35.53 -5.53
N ALA A 285 -3.94 -35.67 -6.78
CA ALA A 285 -2.89 -36.60 -7.18
C ALA A 285 -1.46 -36.03 -7.04
N GLU A 286 -1.28 -34.69 -6.99
CA GLU A 286 0.04 -34.05 -6.77
C GLU A 286 0.35 -33.84 -5.28
N ALA A 287 -0.66 -33.78 -4.42
CA ALA A 287 -0.52 -33.67 -2.97
C ALA A 287 0.01 -34.96 -2.30
N LEU A 288 0.09 -36.05 -3.01
CA LEU A 288 0.58 -37.37 -2.50
C LEU A 288 2.05 -37.65 -2.86
N ARG A 289 2.79 -36.70 -3.46
CA ARG A 289 4.19 -36.88 -3.88
C ARG A 289 5.20 -35.87 -3.29
N LEU A 290 4.83 -35.17 -2.22
CA LEU A 290 5.77 -34.34 -1.44
C LEU A 290 5.89 -34.82 -0.01
#